data_f5dec1aff78ee79d739d07ac2722f42d
#
_entry.id   f5dec1aff78ee79d739d07ac2722f42d
#
_cell.length_a   1.000
_cell.length_b   1.000
_cell.length_c   1.000
_cell.angle_alpha   90.00
_cell.angle_beta   90.00
_cell.angle_gamma   90.00
#
_symmetry.space_group_name_H-M   'P 1'
#
loop_
_entity.id
_entity.type
_entity.pdbx_description
1 polymer ?
#
loop_
_entity_poly.entity_id
_entity_poly.type
_entity_poly.pdbx_seq_one_letter_code
_entity_poly.pdbx_strand_id
1 'polypeptide(L)'
;MKPDPLPISGALAEPSSPLGGRLPREAHTSIGRALELARDHLGLDVAFLAQFRNGDEIFRVLAGDGDSFGLDEDAAVPLEETFCARMVRGEIPNVIPDARGGGVGAYIGVPVRLEGGRVWGTLCCLGHGPQPSLDERDVALLRLLADLVADEIITLEAETWRRETERGRVEEILDREAITIHLQPIFELAHAQVVGFEALARFGSDVSRPTSEWFDIAREVGLGRELELLAARAALARLAELPTGLFLSLNVLPDTAATVEFSELLAGLGDRVVVEVTEHAPVEDYEELEGAVSELRTGGARLAVDDVGAGYSSLKHIVSLRPEVLKIDASLTAGIDVDPARRALASSLLGFASAMDSVVVAEGIETRAELEELKAVGIEYGQGYHLGRPRPDLEPDPWVGEDAAWEPLRAVDPARESLAWPAAVRLWLGLAALGWLLFAAAGFGLYKLVALLLA
;
A
#
# COMPACT_ATOMS: atom_id res chain seq x y z
N MET A 1 -34.59 44.89 -9.89
CA MET A 1 -33.22 45.21 -9.50
C MET A 1 -32.41 44.07 -10.07
N LYS A 2 -31.70 44.28 -11.20
CA LYS A 2 -30.81 43.24 -11.78
C LYS A 2 -29.63 43.09 -10.80
N PRO A 3 -29.25 41.86 -10.42
CA PRO A 3 -28.01 41.69 -9.68
C PRO A 3 -26.83 42.16 -10.56
N ASP A 4 -25.91 42.89 -9.97
CA ASP A 4 -24.65 43.28 -10.61
C ASP A 4 -23.91 42.04 -11.12
N PRO A 5 -23.34 42.06 -12.35
CA PRO A 5 -22.51 40.99 -12.82
C PRO A 5 -21.26 40.93 -11.95
N LEU A 6 -21.07 39.79 -11.30
CA LEU A 6 -19.85 39.50 -10.56
C LEU A 6 -18.63 39.65 -11.49
N PRO A 7 -17.52 40.20 -11.03
CA PRO A 7 -16.31 40.37 -11.86
C PRO A 7 -15.72 39.00 -12.20
N ILE A 8 -16.01 38.52 -13.38
CA ILE A 8 -15.66 37.17 -13.90
C ILE A 8 -14.15 37.02 -14.17
N SER A 9 -13.41 38.12 -14.25
CA SER A 9 -11.95 38.12 -14.46
C SER A 9 -11.18 37.39 -13.34
N GLY A 10 -11.74 37.23 -12.15
CA GLY A 10 -11.12 36.46 -11.04
C GLY A 10 -11.64 35.03 -10.90
N ALA A 11 -12.80 34.68 -11.51
CA ALA A 11 -13.41 33.37 -11.37
C ALA A 11 -12.85 32.31 -12.35
N LEU A 12 -12.17 32.77 -13.41
CA LEU A 12 -11.47 31.93 -14.39
C LEU A 12 -9.94 31.94 -14.21
N ALA A 13 -9.42 32.65 -13.18
CA ALA A 13 -8.00 32.64 -12.86
C ALA A 13 -7.65 31.29 -12.18
N GLU A 14 -6.84 30.53 -12.84
CA GLU A 14 -6.39 29.22 -12.44
C GLU A 14 -5.60 29.22 -11.13
N PRO A 15 -5.99 28.41 -10.14
CA PRO A 15 -5.04 27.49 -9.55
C PRO A 15 -5.10 26.22 -10.43
N SER A 16 -3.94 25.74 -10.86
CA SER A 16 -3.82 24.52 -11.63
C SER A 16 -4.58 23.37 -10.93
N SER A 17 -5.74 22.96 -11.48
CA SER A 17 -6.42 21.74 -11.01
C SER A 17 -5.44 20.58 -11.19
N PRO A 18 -5.15 19.78 -10.17
CA PRO A 18 -4.28 18.63 -10.28
C PRO A 18 -4.87 17.55 -11.21
N LEU A 19 -6.18 17.60 -11.44
CA LEU A 19 -6.88 16.71 -12.38
C LEU A 19 -6.58 17.11 -13.83
N GLY A 20 -5.31 16.88 -14.26
CA GLY A 20 -4.86 17.21 -15.62
C GLY A 20 -5.17 16.16 -16.68
N GLY A 21 -5.52 14.95 -16.27
CA GLY A 21 -5.79 13.80 -17.12
C GLY A 21 -7.24 13.35 -17.10
N ARG A 22 -7.45 12.11 -17.55
CA ARG A 22 -8.76 11.44 -17.45
C ARG A 22 -9.18 11.30 -15.99
N LEU A 23 -10.49 11.38 -15.76
CA LEU A 23 -11.06 11.07 -14.46
C LEU A 23 -10.83 9.57 -14.13
N PRO A 24 -10.62 9.22 -12.85
CA PRO A 24 -10.57 7.81 -12.42
C PRO A 24 -11.84 7.06 -12.89
N ARG A 25 -11.69 5.78 -13.22
CA ARG A 25 -12.77 4.96 -13.80
C ARG A 25 -14.04 4.94 -12.96
N GLU A 26 -13.89 4.93 -11.64
CA GLU A 26 -15.03 4.92 -10.71
C GLU A 26 -15.81 6.23 -10.78
N ALA A 27 -15.12 7.37 -10.70
CA ALA A 27 -15.71 8.70 -10.82
C ALA A 27 -16.33 8.92 -12.20
N HIS A 28 -15.64 8.52 -13.28
CA HIS A 28 -16.17 8.56 -14.63
C HIS A 28 -17.50 7.79 -14.74
N THR A 29 -17.57 6.59 -14.14
CA THR A 29 -18.79 5.76 -14.12
C THR A 29 -19.91 6.40 -13.29
N SER A 30 -19.58 6.93 -12.12
CA SER A 30 -20.53 7.61 -11.22
C SER A 30 -21.15 8.85 -11.89
N ILE A 31 -20.29 9.71 -12.43
CA ILE A 31 -20.69 10.93 -13.15
C ILE A 31 -21.48 10.57 -14.41
N GLY A 32 -21.05 9.55 -15.18
CA GLY A 32 -21.75 9.08 -16.37
C GLY A 32 -23.19 8.69 -16.09
N ARG A 33 -23.45 7.98 -15.00
CA ARG A 33 -24.84 7.65 -14.57
C ARG A 33 -25.66 8.89 -14.23
N ALA A 34 -25.06 9.88 -13.58
CA ALA A 34 -25.75 11.15 -13.29
C ALA A 34 -26.12 11.90 -14.57
N LEU A 35 -25.22 11.89 -15.57
CA LEU A 35 -25.45 12.48 -16.88
C LEU A 35 -26.56 11.73 -17.66
N GLU A 36 -26.55 10.39 -17.63
CA GLU A 36 -27.62 9.58 -18.26
C GLU A 36 -28.98 9.91 -17.66
N LEU A 37 -29.08 10.00 -16.34
CA LEU A 37 -30.33 10.38 -15.66
C LEU A 37 -30.78 11.79 -16.02
N ALA A 38 -29.85 12.75 -16.10
CA ALA A 38 -30.15 14.11 -16.53
C ALA A 38 -30.69 14.14 -17.96
N ARG A 39 -29.97 13.50 -18.89
CA ARG A 39 -30.36 13.41 -20.31
C ARG A 39 -31.76 12.80 -20.50
N ASP A 40 -32.00 11.65 -19.87
CA ASP A 40 -33.25 10.91 -20.00
C ASP A 40 -34.44 11.68 -19.39
N HIS A 41 -34.25 12.33 -18.25
CA HIS A 41 -35.26 13.15 -17.60
C HIS A 41 -35.64 14.38 -18.44
N LEU A 42 -34.63 15.04 -19.04
CA LEU A 42 -34.79 16.25 -19.85
C LEU A 42 -35.23 15.94 -21.27
N GLY A 43 -35.19 14.70 -21.72
CA GLY A 43 -35.51 14.27 -23.07
C GLY A 43 -34.60 14.88 -24.13
N LEU A 44 -33.31 15.00 -23.81
CA LEU A 44 -32.28 15.54 -24.68
C LEU A 44 -31.37 14.43 -25.24
N ASP A 45 -30.60 14.74 -26.28
CA ASP A 45 -29.85 13.74 -27.03
C ASP A 45 -28.50 13.41 -26.39
N VAL A 46 -27.84 14.41 -25.78
CA VAL A 46 -26.54 14.24 -25.11
C VAL A 46 -26.49 15.06 -23.85
N ALA A 47 -25.83 14.50 -22.81
CA ALA A 47 -25.40 15.21 -21.60
C ALA A 47 -23.89 15.09 -21.44
N PHE A 48 -23.24 16.11 -20.91
CA PHE A 48 -21.80 16.08 -20.71
C PHE A 48 -21.35 16.91 -19.53
N LEU A 49 -20.21 16.47 -18.96
CA LEU A 49 -19.40 17.23 -18.02
C LEU A 49 -18.17 17.76 -18.76
N ALA A 50 -18.00 19.07 -18.78
CA ALA A 50 -16.84 19.71 -19.37
C ALA A 50 -16.03 20.47 -18.31
N GLN A 51 -14.70 20.39 -18.40
CA GLN A 51 -13.75 21.11 -17.57
C GLN A 51 -13.22 22.36 -18.29
N PHE A 52 -13.11 23.48 -17.61
CA PHE A 52 -12.43 24.66 -18.12
C PHE A 52 -10.96 24.66 -17.69
N ARG A 53 -10.06 24.61 -18.66
CA ARG A 53 -8.62 24.52 -18.38
C ARG A 53 -7.79 25.13 -19.51
N ASN A 54 -6.81 25.99 -19.16
CA ASN A 54 -5.86 26.61 -20.07
C ASN A 54 -6.52 27.37 -21.25
N GLY A 55 -7.72 27.94 -21.04
CA GLY A 55 -8.45 28.62 -22.09
C GLY A 55 -9.29 27.72 -23.00
N ASP A 56 -9.35 26.41 -22.69
CA ASP A 56 -10.14 25.41 -23.41
C ASP A 56 -11.27 24.86 -22.54
N GLU A 57 -12.31 24.36 -23.19
CA GLU A 57 -13.33 23.50 -22.65
C GLU A 57 -13.01 22.07 -23.06
N ILE A 58 -12.82 21.18 -22.08
CA ILE A 58 -12.44 19.78 -22.29
C ILE A 58 -13.58 18.89 -21.83
N PHE A 59 -14.12 18.06 -22.74
CA PHE A 59 -15.22 17.15 -22.43
C PHE A 59 -14.70 15.93 -21.65
N ARG A 60 -15.06 15.83 -20.38
CA ARG A 60 -14.53 14.78 -19.49
C ARG A 60 -15.38 13.53 -19.43
N VAL A 61 -16.68 13.67 -19.50
CA VAL A 61 -17.65 12.56 -19.50
C VAL A 61 -18.79 12.91 -20.43
N LEU A 62 -19.18 11.98 -21.28
CA LEU A 62 -20.31 12.10 -22.21
C LEU A 62 -21.35 11.00 -21.95
N ALA A 63 -22.62 11.31 -22.08
CA ALA A 63 -23.71 10.36 -22.02
C ALA A 63 -24.71 10.64 -23.14
N GLY A 64 -24.92 9.68 -24.03
CA GLY A 64 -25.80 9.82 -25.19
C GLY A 64 -25.04 10.04 -26.50
N ASP A 65 -25.69 10.69 -27.47
CA ASP A 65 -25.19 10.86 -28.83
C ASP A 65 -24.26 12.08 -28.97
N GLY A 66 -23.03 11.94 -28.45
CA GLY A 66 -21.99 12.97 -28.58
C GLY A 66 -21.51 13.15 -30.02
N ASP A 67 -21.42 12.06 -30.78
CA ASP A 67 -20.89 12.04 -32.15
C ASP A 67 -21.65 12.97 -33.07
N SER A 68 -22.99 13.02 -32.95
CA SER A 68 -23.85 13.86 -33.79
C SER A 68 -23.68 15.37 -33.53
N PHE A 69 -23.12 15.73 -32.38
CA PHE A 69 -22.75 17.10 -32.01
C PHE A 69 -21.27 17.39 -32.20
N GLY A 70 -20.47 16.39 -32.64
CA GLY A 70 -19.00 16.51 -32.76
C GLY A 70 -18.29 16.61 -31.41
N LEU A 71 -18.87 15.97 -30.37
CA LEU A 71 -18.31 15.93 -29.03
C LEU A 71 -17.64 14.59 -28.81
N ASP A 72 -16.34 14.62 -28.52
CA ASP A 72 -15.55 13.45 -28.15
C ASP A 72 -14.98 13.63 -26.74
N GLU A 73 -14.92 12.54 -25.96
CA GLU A 73 -14.27 12.58 -24.65
C GLU A 73 -12.79 12.94 -24.79
N ASP A 74 -12.31 13.77 -23.87
CA ASP A 74 -10.99 14.41 -23.84
C ASP A 74 -10.68 15.35 -25.02
N ALA A 75 -11.64 15.60 -25.93
CA ALA A 75 -11.49 16.67 -26.91
C ALA A 75 -11.52 18.03 -26.22
N ALA A 76 -10.67 18.93 -26.72
CA ALA A 76 -10.58 20.30 -26.24
C ALA A 76 -11.06 21.26 -27.33
N VAL A 77 -11.90 22.22 -26.97
CA VAL A 77 -12.36 23.29 -27.83
C VAL A 77 -12.08 24.64 -27.18
N PRO A 78 -11.77 25.69 -27.99
CA PRO A 78 -11.54 27.02 -27.46
C PRO A 78 -12.75 27.52 -26.66
N LEU A 79 -12.49 27.90 -25.39
CA LEU A 79 -13.57 28.28 -24.46
C LEU A 79 -14.36 29.49 -24.92
N GLU A 80 -13.78 30.38 -25.71
CA GLU A 80 -14.44 31.60 -26.20
C GLU A 80 -15.61 31.33 -27.14
N GLU A 81 -15.62 30.17 -27.80
CA GLU A 81 -16.59 29.80 -28.82
C GLU A 81 -17.79 28.97 -28.30
N THR A 82 -17.73 28.56 -27.02
CA THR A 82 -18.67 27.58 -26.48
C THR A 82 -19.95 28.20 -25.88
N PHE A 83 -21.08 27.48 -25.94
CA PHE A 83 -22.29 27.82 -25.20
C PHE A 83 -22.07 27.87 -23.70
N CYS A 84 -21.29 26.93 -23.19
CA CYS A 84 -20.99 26.78 -21.77
C CYS A 84 -20.28 28.01 -21.20
N ALA A 85 -19.25 28.49 -21.87
CA ALA A 85 -18.54 29.72 -21.46
C ALA A 85 -19.45 30.96 -21.52
N ARG A 86 -20.23 31.10 -22.55
CA ARG A 86 -21.19 32.20 -22.69
C ARG A 86 -22.27 32.16 -21.59
N MET A 87 -22.73 30.96 -21.21
CA MET A 87 -23.68 30.78 -20.11
C MET A 87 -23.03 31.20 -18.77
N VAL A 88 -21.79 30.76 -18.49
CA VAL A 88 -21.09 31.13 -17.28
C VAL A 88 -20.83 32.64 -17.18
N ARG A 89 -20.57 33.31 -18.31
CA ARG A 89 -20.43 34.78 -18.38
C ARG A 89 -21.77 35.51 -18.27
N GLY A 90 -22.91 34.80 -18.26
CA GLY A 90 -24.24 35.41 -18.22
C GLY A 90 -24.67 36.06 -19.57
N GLU A 91 -23.99 35.74 -20.65
CA GLU A 91 -24.31 36.22 -22.00
C GLU A 91 -25.54 35.54 -22.59
N ILE A 92 -25.78 34.28 -22.16
CA ILE A 92 -26.96 33.48 -22.50
C ILE A 92 -27.58 32.90 -21.23
N PRO A 93 -28.90 32.57 -21.22
CA PRO A 93 -29.52 31.94 -20.06
C PRO A 93 -29.07 30.48 -19.87
N ASN A 94 -29.32 29.91 -18.67
CA ASN A 94 -29.04 28.54 -18.37
C ASN A 94 -29.86 27.53 -19.17
N VAL A 95 -31.03 27.94 -19.68
CA VAL A 95 -31.94 27.12 -20.47
C VAL A 95 -32.36 27.88 -21.73
N ILE A 96 -32.27 27.18 -22.86
CA ILE A 96 -32.73 27.69 -24.20
C ILE A 96 -33.56 26.57 -24.83
N PRO A 97 -34.89 26.60 -24.70
CA PRO A 97 -35.79 25.56 -25.24
C PRO A 97 -35.83 25.50 -26.76
N ASP A 98 -35.47 26.58 -27.46
CA ASP A 98 -35.39 26.70 -28.93
C ASP A 98 -34.14 27.50 -29.31
N ALA A 99 -33.01 26.79 -29.45
CA ALA A 99 -31.70 27.37 -29.78
C ALA A 99 -31.48 27.36 -31.30
N ARG A 100 -32.17 28.23 -32.04
CA ARG A 100 -32.09 28.28 -33.53
C ARG A 100 -30.69 28.72 -33.97
N GLY A 101 -29.84 27.77 -34.36
CA GLY A 101 -28.53 28.02 -34.97
C GLY A 101 -27.47 27.00 -34.61
N GLY A 102 -26.59 26.67 -35.54
CA GLY A 102 -25.37 25.86 -35.26
C GLY A 102 -25.55 24.38 -34.97
N GLY A 103 -26.71 23.78 -35.37
CA GLY A 103 -26.93 22.32 -35.13
C GLY A 103 -27.46 21.98 -33.75
N VAL A 104 -27.65 22.96 -32.86
CA VAL A 104 -28.27 22.80 -31.54
C VAL A 104 -29.69 23.32 -31.57
N GLY A 105 -30.68 22.47 -31.23
CA GLY A 105 -32.09 22.83 -31.16
C GLY A 105 -32.55 23.21 -29.75
N ALA A 106 -32.00 22.60 -28.71
CA ALA A 106 -32.21 22.96 -27.31
C ALA A 106 -30.92 22.86 -26.50
N TYR A 107 -30.79 23.71 -25.49
CA TYR A 107 -29.65 23.76 -24.60
C TYR A 107 -30.11 23.98 -23.15
N ILE A 108 -29.49 23.26 -22.22
CA ILE A 108 -29.54 23.55 -20.81
C ILE A 108 -28.14 23.30 -20.18
N GLY A 109 -27.66 24.21 -19.33
CA GLY A 109 -26.37 24.07 -18.70
C GLY A 109 -26.27 24.84 -17.40
N VAL A 110 -25.44 24.33 -16.52
CA VAL A 110 -25.10 24.94 -15.22
C VAL A 110 -23.63 24.89 -14.95
N PRO A 111 -23.04 25.85 -14.21
CA PRO A 111 -21.66 25.75 -13.79
C PRO A 111 -21.49 24.73 -12.67
N VAL A 112 -20.42 23.94 -12.74
CA VAL A 112 -19.92 23.12 -11.65
C VAL A 112 -18.98 23.99 -10.80
N ARG A 113 -19.41 24.29 -9.57
CA ARG A 113 -18.70 25.20 -8.67
C ARG A 113 -18.07 24.45 -7.52
N LEU A 114 -16.77 24.61 -7.35
CA LEU A 114 -16.04 24.10 -6.21
C LEU A 114 -16.04 25.11 -5.06
N GLU A 115 -15.38 24.75 -3.95
CA GLU A 115 -15.27 25.61 -2.78
C GLU A 115 -14.73 27.01 -3.14
N GLY A 116 -15.21 28.03 -2.44
CA GLY A 116 -14.85 29.43 -2.73
C GLY A 116 -15.51 30.00 -4.00
N GLY A 117 -16.42 29.23 -4.67
CA GLY A 117 -17.16 29.68 -5.86
C GLY A 117 -16.35 29.58 -7.17
N ARG A 118 -15.19 28.94 -7.16
CA ARG A 118 -14.39 28.66 -8.36
C ARG A 118 -15.21 27.79 -9.33
N VAL A 119 -15.33 28.23 -10.58
CA VAL A 119 -15.95 27.43 -11.64
C VAL A 119 -14.91 26.46 -12.17
N TRP A 120 -15.15 25.15 -11.94
CA TRP A 120 -14.30 24.08 -12.48
C TRP A 120 -14.64 23.78 -13.93
N GLY A 121 -15.92 23.89 -14.27
CA GLY A 121 -16.46 23.58 -15.59
C GLY A 121 -17.96 23.69 -15.62
N THR A 122 -18.61 22.91 -16.46
CA THR A 122 -20.06 22.94 -16.66
C THR A 122 -20.63 21.53 -16.81
N LEU A 123 -21.87 21.37 -16.38
CA LEU A 123 -22.73 20.22 -16.68
C LEU A 123 -23.84 20.71 -17.62
N CYS A 124 -23.87 20.15 -18.83
CA CYS A 124 -24.73 20.63 -19.90
C CYS A 124 -25.43 19.46 -20.60
N CYS A 125 -26.60 19.77 -21.20
CA CYS A 125 -27.29 18.84 -22.09
C CYS A 125 -27.72 19.57 -23.36
N LEU A 126 -27.67 18.85 -24.51
CA LEU A 126 -28.05 19.35 -25.83
C LEU A 126 -29.09 18.44 -26.49
N GLY A 127 -29.93 19.04 -27.33
CA GLY A 127 -30.81 18.34 -28.20
C GLY A 127 -30.78 18.93 -29.60
N HIS A 128 -31.01 18.10 -30.65
CA HIS A 128 -31.10 18.54 -32.04
C HIS A 128 -32.40 19.30 -32.33
N GLY A 129 -33.47 18.94 -31.65
CA GLY A 129 -34.78 19.57 -31.78
C GLY A 129 -35.06 20.57 -30.65
N PRO A 130 -36.00 21.50 -30.88
CA PRO A 130 -36.54 22.32 -29.80
C PRO A 130 -37.19 21.44 -28.71
N GLN A 131 -37.01 21.82 -27.46
CA GLN A 131 -37.61 21.15 -26.30
C GLN A 131 -38.38 22.18 -25.45
N PRO A 132 -39.65 22.49 -25.85
CA PRO A 132 -40.45 23.55 -25.23
C PRO A 132 -40.81 23.32 -23.76
N SER A 133 -40.65 22.08 -23.26
CA SER A 133 -40.91 21.71 -21.86
C SER A 133 -39.81 22.13 -20.90
N LEU A 134 -38.59 22.47 -21.39
CA LEU A 134 -37.50 22.91 -20.55
C LEU A 134 -37.80 24.23 -19.85
N ASP A 135 -37.64 24.25 -18.54
CA ASP A 135 -37.89 25.43 -17.71
C ASP A 135 -36.86 25.59 -16.57
N GLU A 136 -37.11 26.57 -15.70
CA GLU A 136 -36.20 26.83 -14.52
C GLU A 136 -36.20 25.71 -13.47
N ARG A 137 -37.18 24.77 -13.49
CA ARG A 137 -37.16 23.59 -12.59
C ARG A 137 -36.11 22.60 -13.03
N ASP A 138 -35.96 22.46 -14.36
CA ASP A 138 -34.92 21.61 -14.96
C ASP A 138 -33.53 22.16 -14.67
N VAL A 139 -33.38 23.50 -14.71
CA VAL A 139 -32.15 24.16 -14.28
C VAL A 139 -31.85 23.87 -12.79
N ALA A 140 -32.88 23.87 -11.92
CA ALA A 140 -32.70 23.56 -10.51
C ALA A 140 -32.28 22.09 -10.27
N LEU A 141 -32.85 21.15 -11.02
CA LEU A 141 -32.43 19.75 -11.01
C LEU A 141 -31.00 19.60 -11.46
N LEU A 142 -30.63 20.23 -12.59
CA LEU A 142 -29.29 20.15 -13.13
C LEU A 142 -28.25 20.76 -12.17
N ARG A 143 -28.60 21.84 -11.43
CA ARG A 143 -27.76 22.42 -10.38
C ARG A 143 -27.50 21.42 -9.24
N LEU A 144 -28.54 20.71 -8.80
CA LEU A 144 -28.38 19.69 -7.76
C LEU A 144 -27.41 18.58 -8.20
N LEU A 145 -27.50 18.14 -9.44
CA LEU A 145 -26.55 17.16 -10.00
C LEU A 145 -25.15 17.75 -10.14
N ALA A 146 -25.02 19.01 -10.53
CA ALA A 146 -23.74 19.69 -10.61
C ALA A 146 -23.07 19.86 -9.24
N ASP A 147 -23.85 20.08 -8.16
CA ASP A 147 -23.34 20.14 -6.80
C ASP A 147 -22.81 18.77 -6.35
N LEU A 148 -23.53 17.67 -6.65
CA LEU A 148 -23.04 16.30 -6.37
C LEU A 148 -21.75 15.97 -7.15
N VAL A 149 -21.68 16.38 -8.42
CA VAL A 149 -20.46 16.22 -9.23
C VAL A 149 -19.31 17.07 -8.68
N ALA A 150 -19.61 18.28 -8.18
CA ALA A 150 -18.61 19.13 -7.55
C ALA A 150 -17.99 18.50 -6.30
N ASP A 151 -18.80 17.88 -5.44
CA ASP A 151 -18.31 17.16 -4.23
C ASP A 151 -17.39 16.01 -4.61
N GLU A 152 -17.71 15.24 -5.64
CA GLU A 152 -16.87 14.18 -6.19
C GLU A 152 -15.53 14.74 -6.69
N ILE A 153 -15.58 15.83 -7.47
CA ILE A 153 -14.37 16.49 -8.00
C ILE A 153 -13.50 17.05 -6.88
N ILE A 154 -14.08 17.66 -5.85
CA ILE A 154 -13.35 18.18 -4.68
C ILE A 154 -12.57 17.04 -4.00
N THR A 155 -13.22 15.90 -3.80
CA THR A 155 -12.59 14.71 -3.21
C THR A 155 -11.42 14.23 -4.05
N LEU A 156 -11.60 14.11 -5.37
CA LEU A 156 -10.56 13.68 -6.30
C LEU A 156 -9.38 14.67 -6.36
N GLU A 157 -9.65 15.98 -6.39
CA GLU A 157 -8.59 17.00 -6.34
C GLU A 157 -7.78 16.88 -5.04
N ALA A 158 -8.45 16.72 -3.90
CA ALA A 158 -7.78 16.58 -2.60
C ALA A 158 -6.90 15.31 -2.53
N GLU A 159 -7.38 14.18 -3.05
CA GLU A 159 -6.62 12.94 -3.13
C GLU A 159 -5.39 13.06 -4.05
N THR A 160 -5.58 13.69 -5.20
CA THR A 160 -4.49 13.92 -6.17
C THR A 160 -3.42 14.83 -5.57
N TRP A 161 -3.80 15.95 -4.94
CA TRP A 161 -2.89 16.83 -4.22
C TRP A 161 -2.13 16.12 -3.09
N ARG A 162 -2.83 15.27 -2.33
CA ARG A 162 -2.20 14.47 -1.29
C ARG A 162 -1.12 13.55 -1.91
N ARG A 163 -1.49 12.81 -2.95
CA ARG A 163 -0.57 11.89 -3.63
C ARG A 163 0.64 12.60 -4.23
N GLU A 164 0.45 13.73 -4.91
CA GLU A 164 1.54 14.50 -5.48
C GLU A 164 2.46 15.07 -4.40
N THR A 165 1.90 15.55 -3.28
CA THR A 165 2.66 16.07 -2.14
C THR A 165 3.49 14.95 -1.50
N GLU A 166 2.89 13.79 -1.24
CA GLU A 166 3.60 12.66 -0.64
C GLU A 166 4.65 12.09 -1.60
N ARG A 167 4.33 12.03 -2.91
CA ARG A 167 5.32 11.66 -3.93
C ARG A 167 6.54 12.58 -3.92
N GLY A 168 6.32 13.89 -3.89
CA GLY A 168 7.42 14.87 -3.84
C GLY A 168 8.29 14.72 -2.58
N ARG A 169 7.70 14.36 -1.44
CA ARG A 169 8.45 14.06 -0.20
C ARG A 169 9.32 12.81 -0.33
N VAL A 170 8.79 11.74 -0.93
CA VAL A 170 9.57 10.51 -1.17
C VAL A 170 10.68 10.77 -2.18
N GLU A 171 10.41 11.51 -3.27
CA GLU A 171 11.41 11.93 -4.26
C GLU A 171 12.53 12.75 -3.60
N GLU A 172 12.20 13.65 -2.67
CA GLU A 172 13.21 14.41 -1.92
C GLU A 172 14.11 13.51 -1.04
N ILE A 173 13.52 12.44 -0.42
CA ILE A 173 14.30 11.46 0.33
C ILE A 173 15.26 10.71 -0.61
N LEU A 174 14.77 10.27 -1.77
CA LEU A 174 15.56 9.55 -2.76
C LEU A 174 16.70 10.40 -3.33
N ASP A 175 16.41 11.64 -3.74
CA ASP A 175 17.38 12.55 -4.36
C ASP A 175 18.49 12.98 -3.41
N ARG A 176 18.17 13.13 -2.12
CA ARG A 176 19.15 13.55 -1.10
C ARG A 176 19.75 12.38 -0.33
N GLU A 177 19.32 11.17 -0.62
CA GLU A 177 19.65 9.98 0.18
C GLU A 177 19.42 10.26 1.68
N ALA A 178 18.29 10.91 2.02
CA ALA A 178 17.99 11.41 3.35
C ALA A 178 17.52 10.28 4.28
N ILE A 179 18.36 9.29 4.45
CA ILE A 179 18.16 8.10 5.29
C ILE A 179 19.32 7.93 6.25
N THR A 180 19.00 7.49 7.47
CA THR A 180 19.97 7.07 8.48
C THR A 180 19.63 5.65 8.90
N ILE A 181 20.62 4.81 9.11
CA ILE A 181 20.43 3.44 9.60
C ILE A 181 20.77 3.40 11.08
N HIS A 182 19.79 3.00 11.88
CA HIS A 182 19.98 2.64 13.26
C HIS A 182 20.21 1.12 13.35
N LEU A 183 21.16 0.71 14.17
CA LEU A 183 21.50 -0.68 14.38
C LEU A 183 20.94 -1.13 15.74
N GLN A 184 20.13 -2.19 15.73
CA GLN A 184 19.65 -2.83 16.95
C GLN A 184 20.38 -4.15 17.16
N PRO A 185 21.01 -4.37 18.32
CA PRO A 185 21.79 -5.58 18.55
C PRO A 185 20.88 -6.81 18.73
N ILE A 186 21.32 -7.91 18.12
CA ILE A 186 20.76 -9.25 18.31
C ILE A 186 21.75 -10.04 19.14
N PHE A 187 21.24 -10.66 20.22
CA PHE A 187 22.05 -11.36 21.20
C PHE A 187 21.86 -12.88 21.12
N GLU A 188 22.93 -13.60 21.33
CA GLU A 188 22.89 -14.96 21.83
C GLU A 188 22.60 -14.87 23.33
N LEU A 189 21.48 -15.46 23.77
CA LEU A 189 20.91 -15.18 25.08
C LEU A 189 21.63 -15.89 26.23
N ALA A 190 22.24 -17.06 25.98
CA ALA A 190 22.89 -17.86 27.04
C ALA A 190 24.15 -17.15 27.60
N HIS A 191 24.95 -16.54 26.73
CA HIS A 191 26.20 -15.87 27.10
C HIS A 191 26.11 -14.35 27.03
N ALA A 192 24.95 -13.80 26.63
CA ALA A 192 24.69 -12.37 26.42
C ALA A 192 25.70 -11.75 25.42
N GLN A 193 26.01 -12.46 24.34
CA GLN A 193 26.91 -12.00 23.29
C GLN A 193 26.16 -11.44 22.12
N VAL A 194 26.59 -10.28 21.58
CA VAL A 194 26.05 -9.74 20.33
C VAL A 194 26.51 -10.61 19.17
N VAL A 195 25.58 -11.09 18.37
CA VAL A 195 25.83 -11.96 17.20
C VAL A 195 25.56 -11.26 15.88
N GLY A 196 24.81 -10.19 15.90
CA GLY A 196 24.47 -9.39 14.73
C GLY A 196 23.67 -8.15 15.09
N PHE A 197 23.25 -7.44 14.07
CA PHE A 197 22.43 -6.25 14.21
C PHE A 197 21.31 -6.26 13.18
N GLU A 198 20.14 -5.77 13.57
CA GLU A 198 19.09 -5.41 12.63
C GLU A 198 19.28 -3.95 12.18
N ALA A 199 19.23 -3.75 10.86
CA ALA A 199 19.33 -2.44 10.24
C ALA A 199 17.94 -1.82 10.11
N LEU A 200 17.69 -0.77 10.87
CA LEU A 200 16.43 -0.09 10.95
C LEU A 200 16.53 1.31 10.32
N ALA A 201 15.87 1.51 9.19
CA ALA A 201 15.83 2.79 8.51
C ALA A 201 15.20 3.89 9.36
N ARG A 202 15.68 5.13 9.19
CA ARG A 202 15.10 6.36 9.75
C ARG A 202 15.16 7.44 8.69
N PHE A 203 14.03 8.06 8.40
CA PHE A 203 13.91 9.05 7.34
C PHE A 203 13.87 10.47 7.89
N GLY A 204 14.72 11.34 7.35
CA GLY A 204 14.71 12.79 7.47
C GLY A 204 14.57 13.37 8.87
N SER A 205 14.14 14.62 8.92
CA SER A 205 13.91 15.40 10.14
C SER A 205 12.50 15.27 10.71
N ASP A 206 11.57 14.60 10.01
CA ASP A 206 10.20 14.41 10.48
C ASP A 206 10.12 13.19 11.42
N VAL A 207 10.53 13.43 12.66
CA VAL A 207 10.53 12.43 13.76
C VAL A 207 9.11 12.01 14.15
N SER A 208 8.09 12.73 13.69
CA SER A 208 6.68 12.47 14.03
C SER A 208 6.07 11.29 13.26
N ARG A 209 6.65 10.96 12.11
CA ARG A 209 6.13 9.92 11.21
C ARG A 209 6.88 8.60 11.42
N PRO A 210 6.16 7.48 11.72
CA PRO A 210 6.76 6.16 11.81
C PRO A 210 7.48 5.75 10.53
N THR A 211 8.55 4.98 10.64
CA THR A 211 9.33 4.49 9.47
C THR A 211 8.47 3.65 8.53
N SER A 212 7.60 2.79 9.06
CA SER A 212 6.67 1.96 8.27
C SER A 212 5.76 2.79 7.38
N GLU A 213 5.27 3.92 7.88
CA GLU A 213 4.40 4.82 7.12
C GLU A 213 5.10 5.41 5.88
N TRP A 214 6.43 5.67 5.94
CA TRP A 214 7.18 6.12 4.78
C TRP A 214 7.24 5.08 3.67
N PHE A 215 7.42 3.79 4.02
CA PHE A 215 7.38 2.71 3.05
C PHE A 215 5.97 2.50 2.48
N ASP A 216 4.93 2.62 3.31
CA ASP A 216 3.54 2.56 2.85
C ASP A 216 3.22 3.66 1.84
N ILE A 217 3.58 4.90 2.16
CA ILE A 217 3.42 6.06 1.26
C ILE A 217 4.19 5.86 -0.04
N ALA A 218 5.46 5.42 0.05
CA ALA A 218 6.27 5.17 -1.14
C ALA A 218 5.60 4.15 -2.07
N ARG A 219 5.01 3.08 -1.51
CA ARG A 219 4.22 2.10 -2.28
C ARG A 219 2.98 2.72 -2.91
N GLU A 220 2.21 3.50 -2.14
CA GLU A 220 1.01 4.20 -2.66
C GLU A 220 1.32 5.13 -3.84
N VAL A 221 2.49 5.78 -3.84
CA VAL A 221 2.89 6.71 -4.90
C VAL A 221 3.77 6.06 -5.99
N GLY A 222 4.01 4.73 -5.90
CA GLY A 222 4.75 3.95 -6.91
C GLY A 222 6.27 4.13 -6.86
N LEU A 223 6.83 4.44 -5.68
CA LEU A 223 8.26 4.60 -5.40
C LEU A 223 8.76 3.63 -4.31
N GLY A 224 7.99 2.59 -4.00
CA GLY A 224 8.30 1.67 -2.90
C GLY A 224 9.62 0.95 -3.10
N ARG A 225 9.84 0.39 -4.31
CA ARG A 225 11.06 -0.34 -4.66
C ARG A 225 12.30 0.54 -4.55
N GLU A 226 12.23 1.76 -5.07
CA GLU A 226 13.34 2.72 -5.04
C GLU A 226 13.73 3.06 -3.61
N LEU A 227 12.74 3.24 -2.72
CA LEU A 227 12.98 3.55 -1.31
C LEU A 227 13.57 2.35 -0.57
N GLU A 228 13.10 1.14 -0.83
CA GLU A 228 13.65 -0.09 -0.24
C GLU A 228 15.09 -0.34 -0.70
N LEU A 229 15.38 -0.17 -1.99
CA LEU A 229 16.76 -0.29 -2.50
C LEU A 229 17.69 0.78 -1.93
N LEU A 230 17.20 2.00 -1.69
CA LEU A 230 17.97 3.03 -0.98
C LEU A 230 18.26 2.59 0.46
N ALA A 231 17.25 2.10 1.18
CA ALA A 231 17.40 1.60 2.54
C ALA A 231 18.38 0.42 2.63
N ALA A 232 18.27 -0.53 1.70
CA ALA A 232 19.16 -1.67 1.61
C ALA A 232 20.61 -1.24 1.35
N ARG A 233 20.86 -0.33 0.40
CA ARG A 233 22.20 0.23 0.14
C ARG A 233 22.78 0.90 1.37
N ALA A 234 21.99 1.73 2.04
CA ALA A 234 22.42 2.42 3.25
C ALA A 234 22.73 1.44 4.41
N ALA A 235 21.91 0.37 4.56
CA ALA A 235 22.13 -0.68 5.54
C ALA A 235 23.44 -1.45 5.25
N LEU A 236 23.61 -1.91 4.01
CA LEU A 236 24.79 -2.67 3.60
C LEU A 236 26.10 -1.87 3.72
N ALA A 237 26.05 -0.55 3.55
CA ALA A 237 27.21 0.30 3.79
C ALA A 237 27.70 0.22 5.25
N ARG A 238 26.78 0.00 6.23
CA ARG A 238 27.11 -0.18 7.65
C ARG A 238 27.82 -1.50 7.93
N LEU A 239 27.69 -2.50 7.04
CA LEU A 239 28.32 -3.83 7.25
C LEU A 239 29.85 -3.76 7.38
N ALA A 240 30.48 -2.78 6.74
CA ALA A 240 31.92 -2.54 6.83
C ALA A 240 32.36 -2.05 8.21
N GLU A 241 31.46 -1.46 9.00
CA GLU A 241 31.73 -0.97 10.35
C GLU A 241 31.61 -2.08 11.41
N LEU A 242 30.91 -3.18 11.08
CA LEU A 242 30.68 -4.28 12.00
C LEU A 242 31.93 -5.13 12.14
N PRO A 243 32.27 -5.58 13.38
CA PRO A 243 33.30 -6.60 13.60
C PRO A 243 33.12 -7.80 12.67
N THR A 244 34.26 -8.42 12.31
CA THR A 244 34.25 -9.68 11.55
C THR A 244 33.53 -10.77 12.34
N GLY A 245 32.62 -11.49 11.69
CA GLY A 245 31.83 -12.53 12.33
C GLY A 245 30.45 -12.10 12.80
N LEU A 246 30.15 -10.80 12.86
CA LEU A 246 28.77 -10.34 13.09
C LEU A 246 28.01 -10.21 11.78
N PHE A 247 26.71 -10.54 11.81
CA PHE A 247 25.84 -10.37 10.67
C PHE A 247 25.02 -9.08 10.75
N LEU A 248 24.48 -8.67 9.61
CA LEU A 248 23.52 -7.58 9.48
C LEU A 248 22.23 -8.15 8.88
N SER A 249 21.11 -7.94 9.56
CA SER A 249 19.81 -8.21 8.97
C SER A 249 19.15 -6.93 8.45
N LEU A 250 18.39 -7.06 7.39
CA LEU A 250 17.66 -5.95 6.76
C LEU A 250 16.30 -6.41 6.23
N ASN A 251 15.32 -5.56 6.44
CA ASN A 251 13.95 -5.77 6.00
C ASN A 251 13.79 -5.43 4.51
N VAL A 252 13.09 -6.29 3.77
CA VAL A 252 12.75 -6.06 2.37
C VAL A 252 11.42 -6.75 2.04
N LEU A 253 10.65 -6.16 1.12
CA LEU A 253 9.45 -6.82 0.61
C LEU A 253 9.81 -7.93 -0.41
N PRO A 254 8.96 -8.97 -0.54
CA PRO A 254 9.16 -10.06 -1.49
C PRO A 254 9.44 -9.58 -2.93
N ASP A 255 8.67 -8.60 -3.41
CA ASP A 255 8.80 -8.06 -4.77
C ASP A 255 10.15 -7.36 -5.00
N THR A 256 10.70 -6.69 -3.99
CA THR A 256 12.03 -6.07 -4.08
C THR A 256 13.12 -7.13 -3.96
N ALA A 257 12.96 -8.11 -3.07
CA ALA A 257 13.88 -9.24 -2.91
C ALA A 257 14.05 -10.05 -4.20
N ALA A 258 13.00 -10.12 -5.04
CA ALA A 258 13.00 -10.82 -6.32
C ALA A 258 13.66 -10.03 -7.47
N THR A 259 14.16 -8.81 -7.22
CA THR A 259 14.78 -8.00 -8.26
C THR A 259 16.26 -8.32 -8.46
N VAL A 260 16.71 -8.19 -9.71
CA VAL A 260 18.15 -8.32 -10.07
C VAL A 260 18.98 -7.28 -9.32
N GLU A 261 18.47 -6.06 -9.22
CA GLU A 261 19.12 -4.94 -8.51
C GLU A 261 19.41 -5.28 -7.05
N PHE A 262 18.48 -5.94 -6.36
CA PHE A 262 18.68 -6.36 -4.99
C PHE A 262 19.70 -7.51 -4.87
N SER A 263 19.63 -8.49 -5.78
CA SER A 263 20.60 -9.59 -5.86
C SER A 263 22.03 -9.07 -6.10
N GLU A 264 22.19 -8.07 -6.99
CA GLU A 264 23.47 -7.42 -7.25
C GLU A 264 24.02 -6.68 -6.02
N LEU A 265 23.16 -6.06 -5.21
CA LEU A 265 23.57 -5.41 -3.96
C LEU A 265 24.17 -6.39 -2.93
N LEU A 266 23.71 -7.64 -2.91
CA LEU A 266 24.17 -8.67 -1.97
C LEU A 266 25.39 -9.43 -2.49
N ALA A 267 25.76 -9.26 -3.75
CA ALA A 267 26.83 -10.01 -4.37
C ALA A 267 28.17 -9.86 -3.61
N GLY A 268 28.73 -10.99 -3.16
CA GLY A 268 30.03 -11.04 -2.46
C GLY A 268 29.97 -10.68 -0.96
N LEU A 269 28.81 -10.43 -0.40
CA LEU A 269 28.67 -10.14 1.06
C LEU A 269 28.58 -11.41 1.92
N GLY A 270 28.31 -12.56 1.28
CA GLY A 270 28.33 -13.87 1.90
C GLY A 270 27.29 -14.03 3.03
N ASP A 271 27.65 -14.84 4.02
CA ASP A 271 26.81 -15.23 5.17
C ASP A 271 26.66 -14.14 6.24
N ARG A 272 27.22 -12.96 5.99
CA ARG A 272 27.10 -11.80 6.88
C ARG A 272 25.80 -11.02 6.70
N VAL A 273 24.95 -11.42 5.74
CA VAL A 273 23.68 -10.75 5.50
C VAL A 273 22.51 -11.71 5.73
N VAL A 274 21.53 -11.24 6.49
CA VAL A 274 20.24 -11.89 6.67
C VAL A 274 19.16 -10.98 6.06
N VAL A 275 18.42 -11.51 5.11
CA VAL A 275 17.30 -10.80 4.45
C VAL A 275 16.02 -11.17 5.17
N GLU A 276 15.33 -10.18 5.73
CA GLU A 276 14.07 -10.37 6.46
C GLU A 276 12.91 -10.07 5.55
N VAL A 277 12.02 -11.06 5.38
CA VAL A 277 10.78 -10.90 4.61
C VAL A 277 9.61 -10.95 5.58
N THR A 278 8.76 -9.91 5.55
CA THR A 278 7.62 -9.81 6.46
C THR A 278 6.49 -10.75 6.04
N GLU A 279 5.86 -11.41 7.02
CA GLU A 279 4.70 -12.30 6.83
C GLU A 279 3.49 -11.60 6.20
N HIS A 280 3.32 -10.30 6.47
CA HIS A 280 2.16 -9.52 6.06
C HIS A 280 2.19 -9.05 4.59
N ALA A 281 3.30 -9.21 3.90
CA ALA A 281 3.38 -8.86 2.49
C ALA A 281 2.63 -9.91 1.65
N PRO A 282 1.65 -9.50 0.84
CA PRO A 282 1.01 -10.42 -0.09
C PRO A 282 2.06 -10.92 -1.09
N VAL A 283 2.24 -12.22 -1.19
CA VAL A 283 3.07 -12.86 -2.21
C VAL A 283 2.15 -13.26 -3.35
N GLU A 284 2.25 -12.56 -4.47
CA GLU A 284 1.45 -12.84 -5.67
C GLU A 284 1.96 -14.08 -6.38
N ASP A 285 3.28 -14.25 -6.46
CA ASP A 285 3.93 -15.41 -7.09
C ASP A 285 4.99 -16.03 -6.17
N TYR A 286 4.68 -17.21 -5.63
CA TYR A 286 5.62 -17.96 -4.79
C TYR A 286 6.76 -18.57 -5.57
N GLU A 287 6.57 -18.93 -6.86
CA GLU A 287 7.63 -19.53 -7.67
C GLU A 287 8.72 -18.48 -7.97
N GLU A 288 8.32 -17.25 -8.23
CA GLU A 288 9.25 -16.13 -8.42
C GLU A 288 10.04 -15.83 -7.13
N LEU A 289 9.35 -15.77 -5.99
CA LEU A 289 10.00 -15.54 -4.69
C LEU A 289 10.93 -16.69 -4.29
N GLU A 290 10.55 -17.95 -4.49
CA GLU A 290 11.41 -19.11 -4.24
C GLU A 290 12.65 -19.08 -5.13
N GLY A 291 12.51 -18.67 -6.40
CA GLY A 291 13.63 -18.42 -7.30
C GLY A 291 14.60 -17.38 -6.77
N ALA A 292 14.09 -16.22 -6.37
CA ALA A 292 14.88 -15.13 -5.79
C ALA A 292 15.61 -15.57 -4.50
N VAL A 293 14.91 -16.25 -3.59
CA VAL A 293 15.51 -16.79 -2.35
C VAL A 293 16.64 -17.78 -2.67
N SER A 294 16.49 -18.61 -3.70
CA SER A 294 17.54 -19.52 -4.15
C SER A 294 18.77 -18.77 -4.66
N GLU A 295 18.59 -17.67 -5.40
CA GLU A 295 19.69 -16.80 -5.84
C GLU A 295 20.39 -16.13 -4.65
N LEU A 296 19.64 -15.58 -3.68
CA LEU A 296 20.19 -14.99 -2.46
C LEU A 296 21.07 -15.99 -1.68
N ARG A 297 20.59 -17.24 -1.55
CA ARG A 297 21.35 -18.33 -0.91
C ARG A 297 22.63 -18.70 -1.69
N THR A 298 22.57 -18.69 -3.00
CA THR A 298 23.75 -18.92 -3.85
C THR A 298 24.81 -17.84 -3.62
N GLY A 299 24.37 -16.60 -3.36
CA GLY A 299 25.24 -15.49 -2.93
C GLY A 299 25.74 -15.60 -1.51
N GLY A 300 25.26 -16.57 -0.71
CA GLY A 300 25.61 -16.81 0.67
C GLY A 300 24.73 -16.07 1.70
N ALA A 301 23.78 -15.24 1.27
CA ALA A 301 22.83 -14.57 2.15
C ALA A 301 21.83 -15.56 2.74
N ARG A 302 21.32 -15.26 3.94
CA ARG A 302 20.32 -16.06 4.66
C ARG A 302 18.99 -15.36 4.61
N LEU A 303 17.91 -16.15 4.73
CA LEU A 303 16.55 -15.65 4.80
C LEU A 303 16.04 -15.72 6.24
N ALA A 304 15.39 -14.66 6.68
CA ALA A 304 14.54 -14.65 7.86
C ALA A 304 13.08 -14.42 7.46
N VAL A 305 12.17 -15.06 8.16
CA VAL A 305 10.74 -14.69 8.14
C VAL A 305 10.44 -13.94 9.43
N ASP A 306 9.95 -12.73 9.26
CA ASP A 306 9.65 -11.80 10.35
C ASP A 306 8.18 -11.84 10.80
N ASP A 307 7.89 -11.32 12.01
CA ASP A 307 6.57 -11.23 12.62
C ASP A 307 5.85 -12.58 12.80
N VAL A 308 6.58 -13.69 13.00
CA VAL A 308 5.98 -15.03 13.13
C VAL A 308 5.10 -15.10 14.37
N GLY A 309 3.81 -15.31 14.14
CA GLY A 309 2.79 -15.45 15.19
C GLY A 309 1.82 -14.30 15.31
N ALA A 310 2.02 -13.19 14.59
CA ALA A 310 1.07 -12.08 14.54
C ALA A 310 -0.15 -12.36 13.62
N GLY A 311 -0.06 -13.34 12.71
CA GLY A 311 -1.11 -13.67 11.75
C GLY A 311 -1.19 -15.14 11.31
N TYR A 312 -2.10 -15.44 10.37
CA TYR A 312 -2.33 -16.79 9.85
C TYR A 312 -1.48 -17.16 8.64
N SER A 313 -0.81 -16.19 8.01
CA SER A 313 -0.09 -16.36 6.74
C SER A 313 1.32 -16.94 6.90
N SER A 314 1.94 -16.74 8.07
CA SER A 314 3.33 -17.09 8.37
C SER A 314 3.69 -18.54 8.11
N LEU A 315 2.85 -19.48 8.48
CA LEU A 315 3.17 -20.90 8.31
C LEU A 315 3.31 -21.31 6.83
N LYS A 316 2.55 -20.70 5.94
CA LYS A 316 2.68 -20.95 4.50
C LYS A 316 4.01 -20.43 3.96
N HIS A 317 4.39 -19.20 4.31
CA HIS A 317 5.67 -18.60 3.93
C HIS A 317 6.84 -19.43 4.46
N ILE A 318 6.79 -19.81 5.75
CA ILE A 318 7.85 -20.58 6.37
C ILE A 318 8.02 -21.94 5.67
N VAL A 319 6.92 -22.65 5.37
CA VAL A 319 6.99 -23.97 4.73
C VAL A 319 7.51 -23.88 3.29
N SER A 320 7.11 -22.84 2.53
CA SER A 320 7.56 -22.64 1.15
C SER A 320 9.00 -22.17 1.11
N LEU A 321 9.35 -21.15 1.88
CA LEU A 321 10.64 -20.48 1.77
C LEU A 321 11.76 -21.16 2.56
N ARG A 322 11.41 -21.98 3.58
CA ARG A 322 12.35 -22.69 4.47
C ARG A 322 13.47 -21.76 4.98
N PRO A 323 13.13 -20.69 5.70
CA PRO A 323 14.08 -19.69 6.13
C PRO A 323 15.09 -20.28 7.13
N GLU A 324 16.28 -19.70 7.19
CA GLU A 324 17.31 -20.03 8.17
C GLU A 324 16.98 -19.45 9.55
N VAL A 325 16.18 -18.37 9.58
CA VAL A 325 15.82 -17.65 10.82
C VAL A 325 14.30 -17.44 10.88
N LEU A 326 13.72 -17.68 12.04
CA LEU A 326 12.34 -17.32 12.37
C LEU A 326 12.37 -16.26 13.48
N LYS A 327 11.81 -15.07 13.21
CA LYS A 327 11.69 -14.01 14.20
C LYS A 327 10.31 -14.08 14.82
N ILE A 328 10.23 -14.33 16.13
CA ILE A 328 8.96 -14.38 16.86
C ILE A 328 8.58 -12.95 17.22
N ASP A 329 7.38 -12.55 16.81
CA ASP A 329 6.83 -11.21 17.05
C ASP A 329 6.74 -10.84 18.54
N ALA A 330 6.94 -9.57 18.81
CA ALA A 330 6.89 -9.00 20.16
C ALA A 330 5.56 -9.28 20.89
N SER A 331 4.45 -9.48 20.19
CA SER A 331 3.15 -9.82 20.82
C SER A 331 3.17 -11.20 21.49
N LEU A 332 4.02 -12.11 21.05
CA LEU A 332 4.23 -13.42 21.70
C LEU A 332 5.25 -13.35 22.83
N THR A 333 6.26 -12.50 22.72
CA THR A 333 7.30 -12.30 23.73
C THR A 333 6.78 -11.54 24.95
N ALA A 334 6.00 -10.48 24.73
CA ALA A 334 5.46 -9.63 25.78
C ALA A 334 4.60 -10.44 26.78
N GLY A 335 5.02 -10.47 28.07
CA GLY A 335 4.32 -11.19 29.12
C GLY A 335 4.40 -12.71 29.04
N ILE A 336 5.36 -13.28 28.34
CA ILE A 336 5.59 -14.74 28.24
C ILE A 336 5.89 -15.34 29.61
N ASP A 337 6.46 -14.57 30.54
CA ASP A 337 6.79 -14.97 31.91
C ASP A 337 5.54 -15.27 32.76
N VAL A 338 4.39 -14.67 32.43
CA VAL A 338 3.15 -14.84 33.18
C VAL A 338 2.07 -15.64 32.42
N ASP A 339 2.16 -15.74 31.10
CA ASP A 339 1.16 -16.39 30.26
C ASP A 339 1.60 -17.81 29.79
N PRO A 340 0.99 -18.87 30.33
CA PRO A 340 1.33 -20.25 29.92
C PRO A 340 0.97 -20.56 28.46
N ALA A 341 0.01 -19.87 27.86
CA ALA A 341 -0.35 -20.10 26.45
C ALA A 341 0.73 -19.58 25.51
N ARG A 342 1.32 -18.40 25.82
CA ARG A 342 2.46 -17.83 25.08
C ARG A 342 3.68 -18.73 25.18
N ARG A 343 3.99 -19.24 26.37
CA ARG A 343 5.07 -20.24 26.55
C ARG A 343 4.89 -21.48 25.71
N ALA A 344 3.67 -22.05 25.72
CA ALA A 344 3.36 -23.25 24.94
C ALA A 344 3.50 -22.99 23.43
N LEU A 345 3.09 -21.81 22.97
CA LEU A 345 3.20 -21.41 21.57
C LEU A 345 4.67 -21.20 21.17
N ALA A 346 5.45 -20.47 21.96
CA ALA A 346 6.87 -20.24 21.72
C ALA A 346 7.64 -21.58 21.68
N SER A 347 7.36 -22.51 22.63
CA SER A 347 7.94 -23.84 22.63
C SER A 347 7.55 -24.67 21.38
N SER A 348 6.31 -24.52 20.90
CA SER A 348 5.85 -25.18 19.68
C SER A 348 6.54 -24.65 18.43
N LEU A 349 6.70 -23.31 18.34
CA LEU A 349 7.46 -22.64 17.27
C LEU A 349 8.92 -23.05 17.26
N LEU A 350 9.55 -23.14 18.45
CA LEU A 350 10.93 -23.61 18.58
C LEU A 350 11.06 -25.07 18.07
N GLY A 351 10.15 -25.96 18.45
CA GLY A 351 10.11 -27.32 17.95
C GLY A 351 9.91 -27.42 16.44
N PHE A 352 9.07 -26.56 15.90
CA PHE A 352 8.85 -26.44 14.46
C PHE A 352 10.08 -25.92 13.71
N ALA A 353 10.72 -24.85 14.21
CA ALA A 353 11.96 -24.30 13.68
C ALA A 353 13.08 -25.34 13.67
N SER A 354 13.28 -26.04 14.80
CA SER A 354 14.26 -27.11 14.93
C SER A 354 14.06 -28.25 13.93
N ALA A 355 12.81 -28.60 13.62
CA ALA A 355 12.49 -29.61 12.60
C ALA A 355 12.85 -29.19 11.18
N MET A 356 13.04 -27.89 10.94
CA MET A 356 13.44 -27.30 9.65
C MET A 356 14.90 -26.86 9.65
N ASP A 357 15.63 -27.07 10.73
CA ASP A 357 16.99 -26.55 10.98
C ASP A 357 17.07 -25.02 10.93
N SER A 358 15.99 -24.35 11.28
CA SER A 358 15.92 -22.90 11.44
C SER A 358 16.24 -22.54 12.89
N VAL A 359 16.83 -21.36 13.11
CA VAL A 359 16.98 -20.79 14.46
C VAL A 359 15.82 -19.82 14.74
N VAL A 360 15.59 -19.59 16.03
CA VAL A 360 14.55 -18.68 16.50
C VAL A 360 15.18 -17.46 17.14
N VAL A 361 14.76 -16.26 16.71
CA VAL A 361 15.07 -14.98 17.34
C VAL A 361 13.79 -14.44 17.97
N ALA A 362 13.78 -14.21 19.29
CA ALA A 362 12.65 -13.57 19.97
C ALA A 362 12.79 -12.04 19.92
N GLU A 363 11.72 -11.37 19.53
CA GLU A 363 11.67 -9.93 19.44
C GLU A 363 10.97 -9.27 20.62
N GLY A 364 11.22 -7.97 20.82
CA GLY A 364 10.51 -7.16 21.80
C GLY A 364 10.75 -7.59 23.24
N ILE A 365 11.93 -8.10 23.58
CA ILE A 365 12.29 -8.39 24.96
C ILE A 365 12.42 -7.07 25.73
N GLU A 366 11.48 -6.75 26.59
CA GLU A 366 11.46 -5.48 27.33
C GLU A 366 11.81 -5.63 28.81
N THR A 367 11.67 -6.84 29.35
CA THR A 367 11.91 -7.11 30.77
C THR A 367 12.87 -8.28 30.97
N ARG A 368 13.53 -8.28 32.15
CA ARG A 368 14.37 -9.39 32.58
C ARG A 368 13.55 -10.69 32.78
N ALA A 369 12.30 -10.60 33.21
CA ALA A 369 11.45 -11.77 33.44
C ALA A 369 11.14 -12.49 32.10
N GLU A 370 10.83 -11.73 31.06
CA GLU A 370 10.65 -12.26 29.69
C GLU A 370 11.91 -12.93 29.18
N LEU A 371 13.10 -12.29 29.36
CA LEU A 371 14.39 -12.84 28.95
C LEU A 371 14.67 -14.20 29.63
N GLU A 372 14.49 -14.30 30.94
CA GLU A 372 14.76 -15.55 31.68
C GLU A 372 13.77 -16.66 31.28
N GLU A 373 12.50 -16.31 31.00
CA GLU A 373 11.50 -17.27 30.52
C GLU A 373 11.82 -17.77 29.11
N LEU A 374 12.23 -16.88 28.19
CA LEU A 374 12.65 -17.26 26.84
C LEU A 374 13.84 -18.21 26.86
N LYS A 375 14.82 -17.96 27.74
CA LYS A 375 15.94 -18.89 27.99
C LYS A 375 15.47 -20.23 28.53
N ALA A 376 14.50 -20.24 29.45
CA ALA A 376 13.93 -21.47 30.01
C ALA A 376 13.15 -22.29 28.96
N VAL A 377 12.50 -21.63 28.00
CA VAL A 377 11.87 -22.27 26.84
C VAL A 377 12.90 -22.86 25.89
N GLY A 378 14.14 -22.36 25.90
CA GLY A 378 15.23 -22.81 25.05
C GLY A 378 15.46 -21.96 23.81
N ILE A 379 14.96 -20.72 23.78
CA ILE A 379 15.22 -19.79 22.68
C ILE A 379 16.66 -19.29 22.81
N GLU A 380 17.40 -19.39 21.69
CA GLU A 380 18.84 -19.13 21.69
C GLU A 380 19.17 -17.65 21.39
N TYR A 381 18.35 -16.97 20.59
CA TYR A 381 18.63 -15.61 20.14
C TYR A 381 17.45 -14.68 20.45
N GLY A 382 17.79 -13.38 20.64
CA GLY A 382 16.76 -12.39 20.89
C GLY A 382 17.22 -10.96 20.77
N GLN A 383 16.26 -10.07 20.61
CA GLN A 383 16.42 -8.62 20.60
C GLN A 383 15.27 -7.93 21.34
N GLY A 384 15.51 -6.72 21.78
CA GLY A 384 14.50 -5.92 22.46
C GLY A 384 15.11 -4.80 23.28
N TYR A 385 14.28 -3.89 23.77
CA TYR A 385 14.76 -2.71 24.48
C TYR A 385 15.45 -2.99 25.81
N HIS A 386 15.20 -4.16 26.38
CA HIS A 386 15.94 -4.62 27.56
C HIS A 386 17.38 -4.97 27.25
N LEU A 387 17.65 -5.47 26.05
CA LEU A 387 18.98 -5.88 25.59
C LEU A 387 19.73 -4.72 24.91
N GLY A 388 19.03 -3.94 24.08
CA GLY A 388 19.60 -2.78 23.40
C GLY A 388 18.57 -2.08 22.52
N ARG A 389 18.63 -0.74 22.48
CA ARG A 389 17.79 0.06 21.61
C ARG A 389 18.46 0.30 20.26
N PRO A 390 17.68 0.51 19.18
CA PRO A 390 18.26 0.95 17.90
C PRO A 390 19.03 2.26 18.05
N ARG A 391 20.30 2.32 17.59
CA ARG A 391 21.18 3.50 17.66
C ARG A 391 21.89 3.74 16.32
N PRO A 392 22.24 5.00 16.01
CA PRO A 392 22.97 5.33 14.79
C PRO A 392 24.46 4.93 14.86
N ASP A 393 25.01 4.77 16.03
CA ASP A 393 26.41 4.45 16.31
C ASP A 393 26.57 3.06 16.95
N LEU A 394 27.73 2.49 16.73
CA LEU A 394 28.19 1.24 17.35
C LEU A 394 28.95 1.53 18.65
N GLU A 395 28.50 2.49 19.47
CA GLU A 395 29.13 2.63 20.79
C GLU A 395 29.09 1.27 21.49
N PRO A 396 30.23 0.81 22.07
CA PRO A 396 30.27 -0.46 22.75
C PRO A 396 29.28 -0.40 23.93
N ASP A 397 28.15 -1.05 23.75
CA ASP A 397 27.29 -1.39 24.88
C ASP A 397 28.16 -2.24 25.81
N PRO A 398 28.15 -2.04 27.15
CA PRO A 398 28.98 -2.77 28.09
C PRO A 398 28.81 -4.30 28.03
N TRP A 399 27.92 -4.79 27.18
CA TRP A 399 27.65 -6.22 26.96
C TRP A 399 28.37 -6.85 25.76
N VAL A 400 29.18 -6.10 24.99
CA VAL A 400 30.02 -6.67 23.93
C VAL A 400 31.31 -7.18 24.59
N GLY A 401 31.38 -8.47 24.87
CA GLY A 401 32.64 -9.10 25.31
C GLY A 401 33.70 -9.02 24.20
N GLU A 402 34.97 -8.80 24.57
CA GLU A 402 36.12 -8.74 23.63
C GLU A 402 36.28 -10.01 22.77
N ASP A 403 35.59 -11.10 23.11
CA ASP A 403 35.63 -12.42 22.44
C ASP A 403 34.31 -12.79 21.75
N ALA A 404 33.49 -11.84 21.38
CA ALA A 404 32.22 -12.10 20.66
C ALA A 404 32.53 -12.72 19.29
N ALA A 405 32.75 -14.01 19.26
CA ALA A 405 32.81 -14.79 18.02
C ALA A 405 31.42 -15.35 17.73
N TRP A 406 30.81 -14.80 16.68
CA TRP A 406 29.66 -15.44 16.05
C TRP A 406 30.09 -16.84 15.58
N GLU A 407 29.53 -17.88 16.17
CA GLU A 407 29.51 -19.16 15.49
C GLU A 407 28.51 -19.01 14.33
N PRO A 408 28.93 -19.16 13.06
CA PRO A 408 28.04 -19.01 11.94
C PRO A 408 26.85 -19.96 12.14
N LEU A 409 25.61 -19.43 12.04
CA LEU A 409 24.41 -20.26 11.93
C LEU A 409 24.76 -21.39 10.99
N ARG A 410 24.61 -22.64 11.43
CA ARG A 410 25.14 -23.83 10.75
C ARG A 410 24.92 -23.72 9.26
N ALA A 411 26.00 -23.91 8.49
CA ALA A 411 25.97 -23.80 7.03
C ALA A 411 24.78 -24.62 6.49
N VAL A 412 23.92 -23.98 5.72
CA VAL A 412 22.82 -24.68 5.04
C VAL A 412 23.43 -25.64 4.05
N ASP A 413 23.16 -26.93 4.18
CA ASP A 413 23.58 -27.92 3.19
C ASP A 413 22.78 -27.70 1.89
N PRO A 414 23.42 -27.29 0.80
CA PRO A 414 22.74 -27.09 -0.48
C PRO A 414 22.08 -28.36 -1.06
N ALA A 415 22.35 -29.52 -0.46
CA ALA A 415 21.72 -30.79 -0.84
C ALA A 415 20.30 -30.98 -0.26
N ARG A 416 19.77 -30.01 0.46
CA ARG A 416 18.43 -30.09 1.13
C ARG A 416 17.20 -30.06 0.22
N GLU A 417 17.35 -29.87 -1.07
CA GLU A 417 16.21 -29.82 -2.01
C GLU A 417 15.34 -31.10 -2.05
N SER A 418 15.72 -32.18 -1.37
CA SER A 418 15.04 -33.47 -1.48
C SER A 418 14.65 -34.17 -0.18
N LEU A 419 14.70 -33.52 0.98
CA LEU A 419 14.30 -34.19 2.23
C LEU A 419 12.79 -34.33 2.33
N ALA A 420 12.35 -35.59 2.23
CA ALA A 420 10.98 -36.00 2.51
C ALA A 420 10.56 -35.48 3.90
N TRP A 421 9.40 -34.84 3.94
CA TRP A 421 8.75 -34.31 5.13
C TRP A 421 8.95 -35.19 6.36
N PRO A 422 9.46 -34.69 7.48
CA PRO A 422 9.57 -35.45 8.71
C PRO A 422 8.23 -36.08 9.04
N ALA A 423 8.21 -37.33 9.51
CA ALA A 423 6.98 -38.07 9.81
C ALA A 423 6.02 -37.27 10.73
N ALA A 424 6.57 -36.45 11.63
CA ALA A 424 5.81 -35.59 12.51
C ALA A 424 5.00 -34.50 11.77
N VAL A 425 5.57 -33.87 10.74
CA VAL A 425 4.86 -32.84 9.93
C VAL A 425 3.77 -33.50 9.08
N ARG A 426 4.05 -34.68 8.52
CA ARG A 426 3.02 -35.47 7.81
C ARG A 426 1.89 -35.88 8.73
N LEU A 427 2.19 -36.27 9.97
CA LEU A 427 1.19 -36.61 10.97
C LEU A 427 0.36 -35.39 11.36
N TRP A 428 1.00 -34.24 11.55
CA TRP A 428 0.33 -32.99 11.94
C TRP A 428 -0.60 -32.46 10.84
N LEU A 429 -0.13 -32.45 9.58
CA LEU A 429 -0.95 -32.10 8.44
C LEU A 429 -2.08 -33.10 8.21
N GLY A 430 -1.81 -34.37 8.45
CA GLY A 430 -2.86 -35.43 8.45
C GLY A 430 -3.92 -35.19 9.51
N LEU A 431 -3.54 -34.81 10.73
CA LEU A 431 -4.45 -34.48 11.83
C LEU A 431 -5.23 -33.17 11.57
N ALA A 432 -4.60 -32.17 11.03
CA ALA A 432 -5.25 -30.93 10.63
C ALA A 432 -6.26 -31.16 9.49
N ALA A 433 -5.90 -31.95 8.48
CA ALA A 433 -6.81 -32.32 7.40
C ALA A 433 -7.98 -33.18 7.91
N LEU A 434 -7.73 -34.08 8.86
CA LEU A 434 -8.77 -34.88 9.50
C LEU A 434 -9.72 -34.00 10.34
N GLY A 435 -9.19 -33.03 11.07
CA GLY A 435 -9.95 -32.02 11.82
C GLY A 435 -10.87 -31.21 10.90
N TRP A 436 -10.37 -30.76 9.76
CA TRP A 436 -11.16 -30.05 8.73
C TRP A 436 -12.25 -30.96 8.12
N LEU A 437 -11.94 -32.22 7.84
CA LEU A 437 -12.94 -33.19 7.32
C LEU A 437 -14.04 -33.47 8.34
N LEU A 438 -13.69 -33.57 9.61
CA LEU A 438 -14.67 -33.79 10.69
C LEU A 438 -15.54 -32.53 10.89
N PHE A 439 -14.94 -31.32 10.80
CA PHE A 439 -15.69 -30.08 10.88
C PHE A 439 -16.62 -29.87 9.68
N ALA A 440 -16.16 -30.18 8.47
CA ALA A 440 -16.99 -30.17 7.26
C ALA A 440 -18.12 -31.19 7.30
N ALA A 441 -17.86 -32.41 7.81
CA ALA A 441 -18.87 -33.46 7.98
C ALA A 441 -19.92 -33.09 9.03
N ALA A 442 -19.51 -32.47 10.15
CA ALA A 442 -20.43 -31.99 11.19
C ALA A 442 -21.28 -30.80 10.66
N GLY A 443 -20.69 -29.88 9.91
CA GLY A 443 -21.42 -28.79 9.26
C GLY A 443 -22.43 -29.29 8.23
N PHE A 444 -22.08 -30.29 7.43
CA PHE A 444 -22.98 -30.89 6.46
C PHE A 444 -24.11 -31.70 7.15
N GLY A 445 -23.81 -32.37 8.28
CA GLY A 445 -24.80 -33.04 9.11
C GLY A 445 -25.81 -32.06 9.71
N LEU A 446 -25.34 -30.94 10.24
CA LEU A 446 -26.18 -29.86 10.79
C LEU A 446 -27.07 -29.22 9.70
N TYR A 447 -26.51 -28.97 8.51
CA TYR A 447 -27.25 -28.44 7.37
C TYR A 447 -28.40 -29.41 6.96
N LYS A 448 -28.14 -30.71 6.87
CA LYS A 448 -29.19 -31.70 6.57
C LYS A 448 -30.26 -31.78 7.66
N LEU A 449 -29.88 -31.66 8.94
CA LEU A 449 -30.83 -31.69 10.05
C LEU A 449 -31.73 -30.44 10.02
N VAL A 450 -31.17 -29.26 9.77
CA VAL A 450 -31.94 -28.02 9.62
C VAL A 450 -32.87 -28.06 8.41
N ALA A 451 -32.39 -28.57 7.27
CA ALA A 451 -33.22 -28.76 6.07
C ALA A 451 -34.38 -29.73 6.29
N LEU A 452 -34.18 -30.78 7.13
CA LEU A 452 -35.22 -31.75 7.47
C LEU A 452 -36.27 -31.19 8.46
N LEU A 453 -35.88 -30.22 9.29
CA LEU A 453 -36.76 -29.55 10.27
C LEU A 453 -37.55 -28.39 9.65
N LEU A 454 -37.12 -27.90 8.47
CA LEU A 454 -37.80 -26.82 7.73
C LEU A 454 -38.66 -27.33 6.57
N ALA A 455 -38.65 -28.63 6.27
CA ALA A 455 -39.51 -29.32 5.29
C ALA A 455 -40.68 -30.00 6.01
#